data_3ca9cd0aed8781b0ac74e39c383c11ab
#
_entry.id   3ca9cd0aed8781b0ac74e39c383c11ab
#
_cell.length_a   1.000
_cell.length_b   1.000
_cell.length_c   1.000
_cell.angle_alpha   90.00
_cell.angle_beta   90.00
_cell.angle_gamma   90.00
#
_symmetry.space_group_name_H-M   'P 1'
#
loop_
_entity.id
_entity.type
_entity.pdbx_description
1 polymer ?
#
loop_
_entity_poly.entity_id
_entity_poly.type
_entity_poly.pdbx_seq_one_letter_code
_entity_poly.pdbx_strand_id
1 'polypeptide(L)'
;MKEKIKVLIAEDVAPIRKRYLKILNSHPSIEVVGDVESGTDACILAKKLKPDIVLMDIEMECKDAGIRATGEILAENPQIKIIILTVYEEDELIFSAFRLGACDYILKNSSEEDIISGVIGAYHNSSPIRPEIADK
;
A
#
# COMPACT_ATOMS: atom_id res chain seq x y z
N MET A 1 -24.19 -10.67 -3.27
CA MET A 1 -22.83 -10.85 -3.75
C MET A 1 -21.87 -9.96 -2.98
N LYS A 2 -20.77 -10.52 -2.52
CA LYS A 2 -19.78 -9.73 -1.80
C LYS A 2 -18.87 -9.03 -2.79
N GLU A 3 -18.69 -7.76 -2.60
CA GLU A 3 -17.69 -7.03 -3.35
C GLU A 3 -16.31 -7.37 -2.84
N LYS A 4 -15.36 -7.50 -3.75
CA LYS A 4 -13.97 -7.76 -3.37
C LYS A 4 -13.26 -6.45 -3.05
N ILE A 5 -12.26 -6.54 -2.18
CA ILE A 5 -11.39 -5.42 -1.88
C ILE A 5 -10.46 -5.23 -3.07
N LYS A 6 -10.49 -4.06 -3.68
CA LYS A 6 -9.68 -3.78 -4.87
C LYS A 6 -8.34 -3.20 -4.44
N VAL A 7 -7.27 -3.87 -4.84
CA VAL A 7 -5.91 -3.51 -4.43
C VAL A 7 -5.05 -3.18 -5.64
N LEU A 8 -4.32 -2.07 -5.55
CA LEU A 8 -3.28 -1.72 -6.51
C LEU A 8 -1.94 -1.93 -5.83
N ILE A 9 -1.00 -2.57 -6.51
CA ILE A 9 0.34 -2.82 -5.97
C ILE A 9 1.35 -1.96 -6.72
N ALA A 10 2.16 -1.19 -6.00
CA ALA A 10 3.26 -0.41 -6.56
C ALA A 10 4.58 -0.87 -5.94
N GLU A 11 5.37 -1.61 -6.69
CA GLU A 11 6.62 -2.20 -6.25
C GLU A 11 7.54 -2.39 -7.46
N ASP A 12 8.75 -1.85 -7.42
CA ASP A 12 9.64 -1.90 -8.58
C ASP A 12 10.43 -3.22 -8.72
N VAL A 13 10.56 -3.99 -7.63
CA VAL A 13 11.28 -5.26 -7.69
C VAL A 13 10.32 -6.35 -8.15
N ALA A 14 10.48 -6.84 -9.38
CA ALA A 14 9.53 -7.76 -10.00
C ALA A 14 9.24 -9.02 -9.16
N PRO A 15 10.22 -9.74 -8.61
CA PRO A 15 9.91 -10.91 -7.79
C PRO A 15 9.06 -10.60 -6.57
N ILE A 16 9.30 -9.45 -5.93
CA ILE A 16 8.52 -9.03 -4.77
C ILE A 16 7.10 -8.67 -5.20
N ARG A 17 6.96 -7.93 -6.29
CA ARG A 17 5.65 -7.55 -6.82
C ARG A 17 4.82 -8.79 -7.17
N LYS A 18 5.45 -9.77 -7.83
CA LYS A 18 4.78 -11.02 -8.19
C LYS A 18 4.35 -11.82 -6.96
N ARG A 19 5.16 -11.80 -5.91
CA ARG A 19 4.81 -12.49 -4.66
C ARG A 19 3.53 -11.91 -4.06
N TYR A 20 3.45 -10.58 -3.97
CA TYR A 20 2.26 -9.93 -3.43
C TYR A 20 1.04 -10.16 -4.30
N LEU A 21 1.23 -10.11 -5.61
CA LEU A 21 0.15 -10.37 -6.56
C LEU A 21 -0.44 -11.77 -6.33
N LYS A 22 0.42 -12.76 -6.20
CA LYS A 22 -0.02 -14.14 -5.98
C LYS A 22 -0.71 -14.32 -4.62
N ILE A 23 -0.14 -13.75 -3.56
CA ILE A 23 -0.70 -13.86 -2.22
C ILE A 23 -2.10 -13.24 -2.17
N LEU A 24 -2.23 -12.02 -2.66
CA LEU A 24 -3.49 -11.31 -2.55
C LEU A 24 -4.56 -11.89 -3.46
N ASN A 25 -4.20 -12.30 -4.67
CA ASN A 25 -5.18 -12.91 -5.57
C ASN A 25 -5.63 -14.31 -5.11
N SER A 26 -4.89 -14.95 -4.21
CA SER A 26 -5.31 -16.24 -3.68
C SER A 26 -6.44 -16.13 -2.66
N HIS A 27 -6.69 -14.92 -2.13
CA HIS A 27 -7.73 -14.73 -1.13
C HIS A 27 -9.07 -14.37 -1.81
N PRO A 28 -10.16 -15.06 -1.44
CA PRO A 28 -11.44 -14.86 -2.14
C PRO A 28 -12.04 -13.46 -1.99
N SER A 29 -11.66 -12.72 -0.96
CA SER A 29 -12.21 -11.38 -0.72
C SER A 29 -11.38 -10.26 -1.33
N ILE A 30 -10.26 -10.58 -1.99
CA ILE A 30 -9.34 -9.58 -2.52
C ILE A 30 -9.17 -9.75 -4.02
N GLU A 31 -9.16 -8.63 -4.73
CA GLU A 31 -8.89 -8.60 -6.16
C GLU A 31 -7.79 -7.57 -6.43
N VAL A 32 -6.68 -8.01 -7.02
CA VAL A 32 -5.64 -7.07 -7.44
C VAL A 32 -6.06 -6.50 -8.80
N VAL A 33 -6.34 -5.20 -8.82
CA VAL A 33 -6.83 -4.55 -10.03
C VAL A 33 -5.72 -4.01 -10.92
N GLY A 34 -4.51 -3.96 -10.39
CA GLY A 34 -3.34 -3.53 -11.17
C GLY A 34 -2.08 -3.66 -10.36
N ASP A 35 -0.95 -3.72 -11.06
CA ASP A 35 0.36 -3.69 -10.43
C ASP A 35 1.29 -2.86 -11.30
N VAL A 36 2.08 -2.02 -10.66
CA VAL A 36 2.97 -1.07 -11.35
C VAL A 36 4.32 -1.05 -10.65
N GLU A 37 5.30 -0.45 -11.31
CA GLU A 37 6.67 -0.41 -10.77
C GLU A 37 7.21 0.99 -10.52
N SER A 38 6.34 2.00 -10.58
CA SER A 38 6.75 3.38 -10.29
C SER A 38 5.65 4.14 -9.58
N GLY A 39 6.06 5.20 -8.87
CA GLY A 39 5.10 6.09 -8.21
C GLY A 39 4.26 6.85 -9.22
N THR A 40 4.86 7.22 -10.36
CA THR A 40 4.14 7.90 -11.44
C THR A 40 3.00 7.03 -11.96
N ASP A 41 3.29 5.76 -12.25
CA ASP A 41 2.26 4.85 -12.73
C ASP A 41 1.22 4.55 -11.65
N ALA A 42 1.64 4.52 -10.38
CA ALA A 42 0.70 4.32 -9.29
C ALA A 42 -0.33 5.47 -9.24
N CYS A 43 0.12 6.71 -9.42
CA CYS A 43 -0.78 7.85 -9.43
C CYS A 43 -1.76 7.78 -10.59
N ILE A 44 -1.28 7.42 -11.78
CA ILE A 44 -2.10 7.30 -12.97
C ILE A 44 -3.18 6.24 -12.79
N LEU A 45 -2.79 5.03 -12.35
CA LEU A 45 -3.74 3.95 -12.18
C LEU A 45 -4.68 4.14 -11.00
N ALA A 46 -4.22 4.76 -9.91
CA ALA A 46 -5.10 5.03 -8.78
C ALA A 46 -6.23 5.97 -9.19
N LYS A 47 -5.92 6.97 -9.99
CA LYS A 47 -6.91 7.91 -10.50
C LYS A 47 -7.92 7.20 -11.42
N LYS A 48 -7.42 6.32 -12.27
CA LYS A 48 -8.25 5.62 -13.25
C LYS A 48 -9.09 4.51 -12.64
N LEU A 49 -8.50 3.69 -11.78
CA LEU A 49 -9.14 2.49 -11.24
C LEU A 49 -9.83 2.71 -9.91
N LYS A 50 -9.44 3.75 -9.18
CA LYS A 50 -10.00 4.07 -7.86
C LYS A 50 -10.04 2.84 -6.93
N PRO A 51 -8.86 2.23 -6.66
CA PRO A 51 -8.82 1.06 -5.79
C PRO A 51 -9.20 1.43 -4.36
N ASP A 52 -9.54 0.42 -3.57
CA ASP A 52 -9.80 0.64 -2.15
C ASP A 52 -8.48 0.82 -1.39
N ILE A 53 -7.47 0.06 -1.79
CA ILE A 53 -6.18 0.01 -1.11
C ILE A 53 -5.05 0.09 -2.13
N VAL A 54 -3.99 0.83 -1.80
CA VAL A 54 -2.75 0.80 -2.56
C VAL A 54 -1.63 0.30 -1.64
N LEU A 55 -0.94 -0.76 -2.06
CA LEU A 55 0.29 -1.17 -1.41
C LEU A 55 1.41 -0.40 -2.10
N MET A 56 2.09 0.45 -1.36
CA MET A 56 3.02 1.41 -1.93
C MET A 56 4.43 1.24 -1.39
N ASP A 57 5.35 0.80 -2.25
CA ASP A 57 6.77 0.82 -1.92
C ASP A 57 7.24 2.27 -1.82
N ILE A 58 8.22 2.55 -0.98
CA ILE A 58 8.74 3.90 -0.80
C ILE A 58 9.69 4.27 -1.93
N GLU A 59 10.67 3.43 -2.19
CA GLU A 59 11.71 3.72 -3.18
C GLU A 59 11.42 2.97 -4.47
N MET A 60 11.26 3.70 -5.55
CA MET A 60 11.00 3.13 -6.87
C MET A 60 11.83 3.87 -7.91
N GLU A 61 11.21 4.71 -8.75
CA GLU A 61 11.96 5.49 -9.75
C GLU A 61 12.84 6.58 -9.12
N CYS A 62 12.52 6.98 -7.89
CA CYS A 62 13.39 7.81 -7.08
C CYS A 62 13.22 7.41 -5.61
N LYS A 63 14.07 7.97 -4.75
CA LYS A 63 14.21 7.53 -3.37
C LYS A 63 12.93 7.71 -2.54
N ASP A 64 12.13 8.70 -2.86
CA ASP A 64 10.89 9.01 -2.14
C ASP A 64 9.65 8.88 -3.02
N ALA A 65 9.75 8.09 -4.10
CA ALA A 65 8.67 7.95 -5.08
C ALA A 65 7.34 7.60 -4.43
N GLY A 66 7.33 6.63 -3.51
CA GLY A 66 6.11 6.22 -2.85
C GLY A 66 5.52 7.28 -1.93
N ILE A 67 6.38 8.08 -1.30
CA ILE A 67 5.92 9.18 -0.45
C ILE A 67 5.22 10.23 -1.29
N ARG A 68 5.84 10.62 -2.40
CA ARG A 68 5.26 11.62 -3.31
C ARG A 68 3.95 11.12 -3.91
N ALA A 69 3.93 9.86 -4.33
CA ALA A 69 2.72 9.26 -4.88
C ALA A 69 1.59 9.22 -3.84
N THR A 70 1.92 8.90 -2.59
CA THR A 70 0.93 8.89 -1.50
C THR A 70 0.27 10.27 -1.38
N GLY A 71 1.06 11.33 -1.37
CA GLY A 71 0.53 12.68 -1.30
C GLY A 71 -0.37 13.02 -2.47
N GLU A 72 0.06 12.69 -3.69
CA GLU A 72 -0.73 12.99 -4.89
C GLU A 72 -2.03 12.19 -4.93
N ILE A 73 -1.98 10.90 -4.61
CA ILE A 73 -3.17 10.05 -4.64
C ILE A 73 -4.20 10.53 -3.63
N LEU A 74 -3.78 10.80 -2.40
CA LEU A 74 -4.69 11.19 -1.34
C LEU A 74 -5.23 12.62 -1.52
N ALA A 75 -4.50 13.48 -2.21
CA ALA A 75 -5.00 14.81 -2.53
C ALA A 75 -6.22 14.74 -3.45
N GLU A 76 -6.24 13.79 -4.38
CA GLU A 76 -7.38 13.62 -5.30
C GLU A 76 -8.45 12.68 -4.75
N ASN A 77 -8.04 11.61 -4.04
CA ASN A 77 -8.96 10.58 -3.54
C ASN A 77 -8.62 10.25 -2.09
N PRO A 78 -9.05 11.09 -1.14
CA PRO A 78 -8.70 10.88 0.27
C PRO A 78 -9.29 9.60 0.88
N GLN A 79 -10.25 8.97 0.22
CA GLN A 79 -10.83 7.72 0.71
C GLN A 79 -9.99 6.49 0.38
N ILE A 80 -9.03 6.59 -0.54
CA ILE A 80 -8.13 5.47 -0.83
C ILE A 80 -7.21 5.27 0.37
N LYS A 81 -6.99 4.02 0.76
CA LYS A 81 -6.10 3.72 1.87
C LYS A 81 -4.75 3.28 1.35
N ILE A 82 -3.70 3.94 1.80
CA ILE A 82 -2.33 3.64 1.37
C ILE A 82 -1.63 2.88 2.49
N ILE A 83 -1.14 1.68 2.16
CA ILE A 83 -0.32 0.89 3.07
C ILE A 83 1.09 0.91 2.52
N ILE A 84 2.05 1.35 3.32
CA ILE A 84 3.44 1.44 2.88
C ILE A 84 4.12 0.08 2.98
N LEU A 85 4.85 -0.30 1.94
CA LEU A 85 5.70 -1.49 1.94
C LEU A 85 7.12 -1.04 2.27
N THR A 86 7.74 -1.68 3.24
CA THR A 86 9.06 -1.28 3.69
C THR A 86 9.89 -2.46 4.14
N VAL A 87 11.21 -2.31 4.08
CA VAL A 87 12.15 -3.33 4.57
C VAL A 87 12.44 -3.13 6.05
N TYR A 88 12.39 -1.87 6.53
CA TYR A 88 12.76 -1.53 7.91
C TYR A 88 11.65 -0.78 8.63
N GLU A 89 11.29 -1.25 9.85
CA GLU A 89 10.30 -0.57 10.68
C GLU A 89 10.72 0.85 11.07
N GLU A 90 12.02 1.10 11.15
CA GLU A 90 12.55 2.37 11.61
C GLU A 90 12.90 3.35 10.49
N ASP A 91 12.38 3.10 9.28
CA ASP A 91 12.60 4.00 8.17
C ASP A 91 11.90 5.35 8.44
N GLU A 92 12.68 6.43 8.42
CA GLU A 92 12.14 7.77 8.64
C GLU A 92 11.08 8.16 7.61
N LEU A 93 11.18 7.61 6.41
CA LEU A 93 10.21 7.90 5.36
C LEU A 93 8.83 7.35 5.66
N ILE A 94 8.71 6.35 6.56
CA ILE A 94 7.42 5.86 7.01
C ILE A 94 6.65 6.99 7.70
N PHE A 95 7.32 7.77 8.53
CA PHE A 95 6.67 8.86 9.25
C PHE A 95 6.22 9.95 8.30
N SER A 96 7.00 10.21 7.25
CA SER A 96 6.61 11.15 6.21
C SER A 96 5.33 10.69 5.51
N ALA A 97 5.22 9.39 5.23
CA ALA A 97 4.04 8.83 4.60
C ALA A 97 2.80 8.97 5.51
N PHE A 98 2.97 8.69 6.80
CA PHE A 98 1.86 8.82 7.76
C PHE A 98 1.40 10.27 7.89
N ARG A 99 2.31 11.22 7.85
CA ARG A 99 1.94 12.64 7.88
C ARG A 99 1.11 13.03 6.65
N LEU A 100 1.31 12.35 5.53
CA LEU A 100 0.52 12.60 4.32
C LEU A 100 -0.78 11.82 4.29
N GLY A 101 -0.98 10.88 5.23
CA GLY A 101 -2.24 10.17 5.34
C GLY A 101 -2.20 8.66 5.11
N ALA A 102 -1.02 8.06 4.94
CA ALA A 102 -0.93 6.60 4.86
C ALA A 102 -1.50 6.00 6.14
N CYS A 103 -2.20 4.88 6.03
CA CYS A 103 -2.93 4.33 7.17
C CYS A 103 -2.17 3.24 7.93
N ASP A 104 -1.18 2.60 7.30
CA ASP A 104 -0.44 1.52 7.94
C ASP A 104 0.81 1.20 7.12
N TYR A 105 1.59 0.25 7.58
CA TYR A 105 2.72 -0.27 6.82
C TYR A 105 2.78 -1.79 6.95
N ILE A 106 3.44 -2.43 5.99
CA ILE A 106 3.69 -3.88 5.99
C ILE A 106 5.17 -4.06 5.67
N LEU A 107 5.84 -4.91 6.45
CA LEU A 107 7.24 -5.26 6.17
C LEU A 107 7.28 -6.19 4.97
N LYS A 108 8.23 -5.97 4.07
CA LYS A 108 8.31 -6.76 2.83
C LYS A 108 8.55 -8.25 3.04
N ASN A 109 9.08 -8.63 4.20
CA ASN A 109 9.28 -10.03 4.55
C ASN A 109 8.16 -10.62 5.40
N SER A 110 7.04 -9.94 5.53
CA SER A 110 5.89 -10.42 6.30
C SER A 110 5.34 -11.72 5.72
N SER A 111 4.71 -12.53 6.57
CA SER A 111 4.06 -13.76 6.15
C SER A 111 2.84 -13.46 5.28
N GLU A 112 2.39 -14.47 4.53
CA GLU A 112 1.17 -14.33 3.74
C GLU A 112 -0.01 -13.91 4.60
N GLU A 113 -0.13 -14.52 5.78
CA GLU A 113 -1.20 -14.19 6.72
C GLU A 113 -1.18 -12.74 7.15
N ASP A 114 0.02 -12.21 7.45
CA ASP A 114 0.15 -10.84 7.90
C ASP A 114 -0.15 -9.85 6.78
N ILE A 115 0.25 -10.18 5.56
CA ILE A 115 -0.05 -9.32 4.40
C ILE A 115 -1.55 -9.26 4.17
N ILE A 116 -2.22 -10.40 4.17
CA ILE A 116 -3.67 -10.47 3.97
C ILE A 116 -4.41 -9.78 5.11
N SER A 117 -4.01 -10.04 6.36
CA SER A 117 -4.62 -9.39 7.53
C SER A 117 -4.48 -7.87 7.48
N GLY A 118 -3.31 -7.39 7.06
CA GLY A 118 -3.06 -5.96 6.93
C GLY A 118 -4.00 -5.30 5.94
N VAL A 119 -4.20 -5.94 4.79
CA VAL A 119 -5.07 -5.40 3.75
C VAL A 119 -6.54 -5.40 4.22
N ILE A 120 -7.00 -6.52 4.75
CA ILE A 120 -8.39 -6.64 5.22
C ILE A 120 -8.64 -5.68 6.39
N GLY A 121 -7.69 -5.60 7.33
CA GLY A 121 -7.82 -4.69 8.47
C GLY A 121 -7.90 -3.24 8.04
N ALA A 122 -7.07 -2.82 7.10
CA ALA A 122 -7.10 -1.46 6.60
C ALA A 122 -8.44 -1.16 5.92
N TYR A 123 -8.94 -2.10 5.13
CA TYR A 123 -10.22 -1.92 4.44
C TYR A 123 -11.35 -1.66 5.44
N HIS A 124 -11.35 -2.35 6.57
CA HIS A 124 -12.39 -2.22 7.58
C HIS A 124 -12.07 -1.16 8.64
N ASN A 125 -11.00 -0.40 8.47
CA ASN A 125 -10.54 0.60 9.44
C ASN A 125 -10.19 0.01 10.81
N SER A 126 -9.81 -1.27 10.85
CA SER A 126 -9.47 -1.93 12.11
C SER A 126 -7.96 -2.10 12.28
N SER A 127 -7.17 -1.41 11.48
CA SER A 127 -5.72 -1.46 11.51
C SER A 127 -5.16 -0.09 11.85
N PRO A 128 -5.24 0.34 13.11
CA PRO A 128 -4.78 1.68 13.48
C PRO A 128 -3.27 1.78 13.40
N ILE A 129 -2.79 3.02 13.23
CA ILE A 129 -1.37 3.31 13.30
C ILE A 129 -0.87 2.90 14.69
N ARG A 130 0.23 2.19 14.76
CA ARG A 130 0.78 1.74 16.02
C ARG A 130 1.22 2.92 16.87
N PRO A 131 0.94 2.90 18.18
CA PRO A 131 1.28 4.04 19.05
C PRO A 131 2.75 4.42 18.99
N GLU A 132 3.66 3.45 18.96
CA GLU A 132 5.08 3.73 18.93
C GLU A 132 5.53 4.44 17.64
N ILE A 133 4.76 4.34 16.58
CA ILE A 133 5.02 5.05 15.34
C ILE A 133 4.36 6.42 15.36
N ALA A 134 3.13 6.49 15.80
CA ALA A 134 2.36 7.73 15.83
C ALA A 134 2.99 8.78 16.75
N ASP A 135 3.66 8.34 17.82
CA ASP A 135 4.25 9.21 18.80
C ASP A 135 5.59 9.82 18.40
N LYS A 136 6.15 9.43 17.26
CA LYS A 136 7.47 9.93 16.82
C LYS A 136 7.38 11.14 15.92
#